data_daf53b2d96209d455c33347b5e318999
#
_entry.id   daf53b2d96209d455c33347b5e318999
#
_cell.length_a   1.000
_cell.length_b   1.000
_cell.length_c   1.000
_cell.angle_alpha   90.00
_cell.angle_beta   90.00
_cell.angle_gamma   90.00
#
_symmetry.space_group_name_H-M   'P 1'
#
loop_
_entity.id
_entity.type
_entity.pdbx_description
1 polymer ?
#
loop_
_entity_poly.entity_id
_entity_poly.type
_entity_poly.pdbx_seq_one_letter_code
_entity_poly.pdbx_strand_id
1 'polypeptide(L)'
;LISGGASGRNFYNNFNYNFIKILLIYSSSTIFAIFLYSLMDLRLLDSVNLAFTTISSGGFIPSDNLSNILVNNLQIFVFSITLLFPIFNFFLLHDIITRQFSFRNYQEDLHLASLIVLLSLLFYFFVIPNEGFANVFFAITSSISTSGISTYSANLDLSSFLALNWLTRITNLS
;
A
#
# COMPACT_ATOMS: atom_id res chain seq x y z
N LEU A 1 -22.37 39.84 20.68
CA LEU A 1 -22.21 38.51 21.37
C LEU A 1 -23.08 37.37 20.81
N ILE A 2 -23.71 37.51 19.62
CA ILE A 2 -24.66 36.50 19.07
C ILE A 2 -24.16 35.80 17.78
N SER A 3 -23.00 36.16 17.28
CA SER A 3 -22.49 35.54 16.01
C SER A 3 -21.75 34.18 16.18
N GLY A 4 -21.40 33.78 17.39
CA GLY A 4 -20.66 32.56 17.63
C GLY A 4 -21.44 31.25 17.46
N GLY A 5 -22.76 31.28 17.64
CA GLY A 5 -23.59 30.06 17.61
C GLY A 5 -23.88 29.53 16.21
N ALA A 6 -24.00 30.41 15.21
CA ALA A 6 -24.26 29.99 13.83
C ALA A 6 -22.98 29.44 13.14
N SER A 7 -21.83 30.06 13.41
CA SER A 7 -20.52 29.57 12.90
C SER A 7 -20.13 28.22 13.50
N GLY A 8 -20.35 28.06 14.81
CA GLY A 8 -20.07 26.77 15.49
C GLY A 8 -20.96 25.64 15.00
N ARG A 9 -22.24 25.91 14.72
CA ARG A 9 -23.17 24.90 14.21
C ARG A 9 -22.85 24.47 12.78
N ASN A 10 -22.47 25.44 11.93
CA ASN A 10 -22.02 25.12 10.56
C ASN A 10 -20.73 24.34 10.55
N PHE A 11 -19.78 24.66 11.44
CA PHE A 11 -18.55 23.90 11.61
C PHE A 11 -18.83 22.47 12.05
N TYR A 12 -19.69 22.27 13.05
CA TYR A 12 -20.07 20.95 13.56
C TYR A 12 -20.78 20.09 12.50
N ASN A 13 -21.70 20.67 11.74
CA ASN A 13 -22.40 19.96 10.67
C ASN A 13 -21.46 19.56 9.53
N ASN A 14 -20.55 20.45 9.12
CA ASN A 14 -19.53 20.14 8.10
C ASN A 14 -18.54 19.10 8.61
N PHE A 15 -18.14 19.16 9.87
CA PHE A 15 -17.26 18.18 10.49
C PHE A 15 -17.92 16.79 10.53
N ASN A 16 -19.14 16.68 11.02
CA ASN A 16 -19.87 15.42 11.06
C ASN A 16 -20.05 14.80 9.67
N TYR A 17 -20.42 15.62 8.68
CA TYR A 17 -20.57 15.15 7.31
C TYR A 17 -19.28 14.58 6.73
N ASN A 18 -18.16 15.29 6.88
CA ASN A 18 -16.87 14.85 6.40
C ASN A 18 -16.35 13.64 7.18
N PHE A 19 -16.57 13.60 8.48
CA PHE A 19 -16.19 12.49 9.33
C PHE A 19 -16.90 11.17 8.93
N ILE A 20 -18.22 11.23 8.75
CA ILE A 20 -19.00 10.06 8.31
C ILE A 20 -18.53 9.61 6.92
N LYS A 21 -18.26 10.54 6.02
CA LYS A 21 -17.76 10.22 4.68
C LYS A 21 -16.42 9.48 4.74
N ILE A 22 -15.46 9.97 5.52
CA ILE A 22 -14.16 9.33 5.71
C ILE A 22 -14.32 7.93 6.33
N LEU A 23 -15.15 7.80 7.35
CA LEU A 23 -15.41 6.53 8.02
C LEU A 23 -16.03 5.49 7.07
N LEU A 24 -16.97 5.91 6.23
CA LEU A 24 -17.57 5.04 5.22
C LEU A 24 -16.54 4.58 4.18
N ILE A 25 -15.69 5.48 3.68
CA ILE A 25 -14.63 5.14 2.73
C ILE A 25 -13.66 4.14 3.36
N TYR A 26 -13.22 4.40 4.60
CA TYR A 26 -12.30 3.55 5.33
C TYR A 26 -12.89 2.15 5.54
N SER A 27 -14.12 2.06 6.03
CA SER A 27 -14.81 0.78 6.24
C SER A 27 -15.04 0.02 4.94
N SER A 28 -15.47 0.70 3.87
CA SER A 28 -15.69 0.07 2.58
C SER A 28 -14.38 -0.45 1.96
N SER A 29 -13.29 0.31 2.08
CA SER A 29 -11.97 -0.13 1.61
C SER A 29 -11.46 -1.34 2.38
N THR A 30 -11.71 -1.39 3.70
CA THR A 30 -11.33 -2.55 4.53
C THR A 30 -12.12 -3.80 4.12
N ILE A 31 -13.44 -3.68 3.96
CA ILE A 31 -14.29 -4.80 3.53
C ILE A 31 -13.86 -5.27 2.13
N PHE A 32 -13.57 -4.35 1.23
CA PHE A 32 -13.09 -4.66 -0.11
C PHE A 32 -11.74 -5.40 -0.08
N ALA A 33 -10.80 -4.99 0.77
CA ALA A 33 -9.52 -5.67 0.93
C ALA A 33 -9.69 -7.09 1.49
N ILE A 34 -10.56 -7.28 2.51
CA ILE A 34 -10.89 -8.61 3.04
C ILE A 34 -11.46 -9.51 1.94
N PHE A 35 -12.38 -8.98 1.14
CA PHE A 35 -12.99 -9.71 0.04
C PHE A 35 -11.96 -10.13 -1.01
N LEU A 36 -11.05 -9.22 -1.41
CA LEU A 36 -9.95 -9.52 -2.33
C LEU A 36 -9.05 -10.65 -1.81
N TYR A 37 -8.66 -10.59 -0.54
CA TYR A 37 -7.78 -11.60 0.05
C TYR A 37 -8.49 -12.96 0.19
N SER A 38 -9.78 -12.95 0.51
CA SER A 38 -10.58 -14.18 0.55
C SER A 38 -10.73 -14.84 -0.83
N LEU A 39 -10.81 -14.05 -1.91
CA LEU A 39 -10.78 -14.55 -3.29
C LEU A 39 -9.46 -15.19 -3.69
N MET A 40 -8.39 -14.91 -2.97
CA MET A 40 -7.05 -15.45 -3.19
C MET A 40 -6.75 -16.68 -2.34
N ASP A 41 -7.77 -17.32 -1.77
CA ASP A 41 -7.68 -18.51 -0.93
C ASP A 41 -6.86 -18.30 0.36
N LEU A 42 -6.75 -17.05 0.84
CA LEU A 42 -6.17 -16.78 2.16
C LEU A 42 -7.17 -17.15 3.26
N ARG A 43 -6.63 -17.60 4.41
CA ARG A 43 -7.46 -17.88 5.59
C ARG A 43 -8.20 -16.61 6.02
N LEU A 44 -9.44 -16.73 6.43
CA LEU A 44 -10.26 -15.58 6.80
C LEU A 44 -9.61 -14.69 7.87
N LEU A 45 -8.97 -15.28 8.88
CA LEU A 45 -8.27 -14.53 9.92
C LEU A 45 -7.07 -13.75 9.37
N ASP A 46 -6.30 -14.36 8.46
CA ASP A 46 -5.17 -13.71 7.81
C ASP A 46 -5.65 -12.60 6.89
N SER A 47 -6.73 -12.82 6.14
CA SER A 47 -7.36 -11.81 5.27
C SER A 47 -7.81 -10.58 6.07
N VAL A 48 -8.44 -10.78 7.23
CA VAL A 48 -8.87 -9.68 8.11
C VAL A 48 -7.67 -8.92 8.67
N ASN A 49 -6.67 -9.63 9.20
CA ASN A 49 -5.47 -9.01 9.77
C ASN A 49 -4.67 -8.23 8.70
N LEU A 50 -4.48 -8.82 7.52
CA LEU A 50 -3.80 -8.16 6.41
C LEU A 50 -4.58 -6.94 5.91
N ALA A 51 -5.92 -7.01 5.85
CA ALA A 51 -6.74 -5.87 5.46
C ALA A 51 -6.62 -4.69 6.45
N PHE A 52 -6.64 -4.97 7.75
CA PHE A 52 -6.40 -3.93 8.76
C PHE A 52 -4.99 -3.34 8.65
N THR A 53 -3.99 -4.20 8.48
CA THR A 53 -2.59 -3.78 8.30
C THR A 53 -2.41 -2.89 7.08
N THR A 54 -2.99 -3.26 5.94
CA THR A 54 -2.85 -2.49 4.70
C THR A 54 -3.55 -1.14 4.79
N ILE A 55 -4.79 -1.09 5.26
CA ILE A 55 -5.57 0.15 5.32
C ILE A 55 -5.07 1.11 6.39
N SER A 56 -4.51 0.59 7.51
CA SER A 56 -3.93 1.43 8.57
C SER A 56 -2.46 1.79 8.34
N SER A 57 -1.80 1.22 7.32
CA SER A 57 -0.34 1.25 7.14
C SER A 57 0.42 0.79 8.40
N GLY A 58 -0.18 -0.12 9.18
CA GLY A 58 0.29 -0.49 10.52
C GLY A 58 1.49 -1.44 10.52
N GLY A 59 1.74 -2.15 9.43
CA GLY A 59 2.88 -3.07 9.31
C GLY A 59 2.79 -4.36 10.12
N PHE A 60 1.66 -4.64 10.76
CA PHE A 60 1.48 -5.86 11.55
C PHE A 60 1.19 -7.07 10.66
N ILE A 61 1.96 -8.14 10.86
CA ILE A 61 1.79 -9.42 10.16
C ILE A 61 1.35 -10.46 11.18
N PRO A 62 0.35 -11.31 10.87
CA PRO A 62 -0.15 -12.34 11.79
C PRO A 62 0.80 -13.54 11.94
N SER A 63 1.93 -13.56 11.26
CA SER A 63 2.96 -14.60 11.32
C SER A 63 4.36 -14.00 11.29
N ASP A 64 5.37 -14.76 11.72
CA ASP A 64 6.77 -14.30 11.74
C ASP A 64 7.32 -13.94 10.36
N ASN A 65 6.77 -14.55 9.31
CA ASN A 65 7.15 -14.28 7.92
C ASN A 65 5.92 -14.14 7.03
N LEU A 66 5.90 -13.09 6.22
CA LEU A 66 4.83 -12.87 5.25
C LEU A 66 4.76 -13.99 4.18
N SER A 67 5.90 -14.58 3.83
CA SER A 67 5.99 -15.71 2.88
C SER A 67 5.24 -16.96 3.32
N ASN A 68 4.91 -17.10 4.62
CA ASN A 68 4.08 -18.19 5.11
C ASN A 68 2.59 -17.99 4.78
N ILE A 69 2.19 -16.74 4.53
CA ILE A 69 0.80 -16.37 4.23
C ILE A 69 0.63 -16.17 2.73
N LEU A 70 1.53 -15.40 2.11
CA LEU A 70 1.51 -15.11 0.68
C LEU A 70 2.49 -16.02 -0.05
N VAL A 71 1.98 -17.12 -0.60
CA VAL A 71 2.78 -18.15 -1.26
C VAL A 71 2.98 -17.84 -2.75
N ASN A 72 1.99 -17.23 -3.39
CA ASN A 72 1.96 -16.99 -4.82
C ASN A 72 2.37 -15.56 -5.17
N ASN A 73 3.11 -15.39 -6.27
CA ASN A 73 3.49 -14.07 -6.80
C ASN A 73 2.28 -13.16 -7.05
N LEU A 74 1.14 -13.75 -7.43
CA LEU A 74 -0.10 -13.01 -7.63
C LEU A 74 -0.66 -12.46 -6.32
N GLN A 75 -0.60 -13.24 -5.22
CA GLN A 75 -0.99 -12.78 -3.88
C GLN A 75 -0.10 -11.62 -3.43
N ILE A 76 1.22 -11.73 -3.61
CA ILE A 76 2.18 -10.66 -3.29
C ILE A 76 1.87 -9.40 -4.09
N PHE A 77 1.59 -9.54 -5.39
CA PHE A 77 1.30 -8.40 -6.26
C PHE A 77 -0.01 -7.69 -5.88
N VAL A 78 -1.08 -8.45 -5.61
CA VAL A 78 -2.36 -7.87 -5.16
C VAL A 78 -2.22 -7.21 -3.80
N PHE A 79 -1.49 -7.83 -2.88
CA PHE A 79 -1.19 -7.25 -1.57
C PHE A 79 -0.41 -5.93 -1.72
N SER A 80 0.56 -5.88 -2.64
CA SER A 80 1.29 -4.65 -2.97
C SER A 80 0.39 -3.51 -3.46
N ILE A 81 -0.58 -3.84 -4.31
CA ILE A 81 -1.56 -2.85 -4.80
C ILE A 81 -2.44 -2.35 -3.65
N THR A 82 -2.87 -3.23 -2.75
CA THR A 82 -3.69 -2.80 -1.61
C THR A 82 -2.94 -1.93 -0.61
N LEU A 83 -1.60 -2.08 -0.50
CA LEU A 83 -0.75 -1.17 0.28
C LEU A 83 -0.73 0.27 -0.25
N LEU A 84 -1.12 0.48 -1.50
CA LEU A 84 -1.22 1.81 -2.09
C LEU A 84 -2.52 2.54 -1.71
N PHE A 85 -3.56 1.84 -1.28
CA PHE A 85 -4.85 2.45 -0.95
C PHE A 85 -4.76 3.57 0.09
N PRO A 86 -4.04 3.45 1.21
CA PRO A 86 -3.94 4.53 2.18
C PRO A 86 -3.06 5.69 1.73
N ILE A 87 -2.20 5.49 0.71
CA ILE A 87 -1.32 6.53 0.18
C ILE A 87 -2.09 7.47 -0.74
N PHE A 88 -2.98 6.90 -1.58
CA PHE A 88 -3.81 7.70 -2.47
C PHE A 88 -4.88 8.46 -1.70
N ASN A 89 -5.30 9.58 -2.26
CA ASN A 89 -6.34 10.38 -1.67
C ASN A 89 -7.62 9.56 -1.49
N PHE A 90 -8.12 9.46 -0.25
CA PHE A 90 -9.35 8.71 0.06
C PHE A 90 -10.55 9.15 -0.78
N PHE A 91 -10.62 10.42 -1.16
CA PHE A 91 -11.67 10.94 -2.01
C PHE A 91 -11.58 10.43 -3.45
N LEU A 92 -10.41 10.05 -3.92
CA LEU A 92 -10.22 9.46 -5.25
C LEU A 92 -11.05 8.18 -5.39
N LEU A 93 -10.98 7.27 -4.41
CA LEU A 93 -11.77 6.03 -4.42
C LEU A 93 -13.28 6.33 -4.44
N HIS A 94 -13.72 7.29 -3.64
CA HIS A 94 -15.12 7.72 -3.62
C HIS A 94 -15.56 8.29 -4.97
N ASP A 95 -14.74 9.15 -5.58
CA ASP A 95 -15.09 9.81 -6.84
C ASP A 95 -15.03 8.86 -8.05
N ILE A 96 -14.18 7.83 -8.01
CA ILE A 96 -14.21 6.73 -8.97
C ILE A 96 -15.54 5.97 -8.89
N ILE A 97 -15.98 5.61 -7.68
CA ILE A 97 -17.22 4.85 -7.46
C ILE A 97 -18.44 5.69 -7.87
N THR A 98 -18.46 6.97 -7.56
CA THR A 98 -19.57 7.89 -7.88
C THR A 98 -19.53 8.41 -9.33
N ARG A 99 -18.57 7.99 -10.14
CA ARG A 99 -18.33 8.45 -11.52
C ARG A 99 -18.12 9.97 -11.64
N GLN A 100 -17.64 10.61 -10.58
CA GLN A 100 -17.28 12.04 -10.57
C GLN A 100 -15.78 12.27 -10.76
N PHE A 101 -15.05 11.20 -11.14
CA PHE A 101 -13.62 11.24 -11.33
C PHE A 101 -13.22 12.23 -12.44
N SER A 102 -12.28 13.13 -12.11
CA SER A 102 -11.65 14.06 -13.04
C SER A 102 -10.13 13.97 -12.91
N PHE A 103 -9.43 13.65 -13.97
CA PHE A 103 -7.95 13.59 -13.98
C PHE A 103 -7.29 14.87 -13.47
N ARG A 104 -7.92 16.01 -13.69
CA ARG A 104 -7.39 17.31 -13.27
C ARG A 104 -7.33 17.49 -11.75
N ASN A 105 -8.23 16.84 -11.03
CA ASN A 105 -8.33 16.97 -9.57
C ASN A 105 -7.34 16.05 -8.83
N TYR A 106 -6.82 15.01 -9.51
CA TYR A 106 -5.96 13.95 -8.93
C TYR A 106 -4.60 13.84 -9.63
N GLN A 107 -4.07 14.96 -10.10
CA GLN A 107 -2.76 14.97 -10.78
C GLN A 107 -1.63 14.50 -9.87
N GLU A 108 -1.68 14.86 -8.59
CA GLU A 108 -0.68 14.46 -7.58
C GLU A 108 -0.65 12.93 -7.39
N ASP A 109 -1.83 12.31 -7.27
CA ASP A 109 -1.95 10.86 -7.13
C ASP A 109 -1.46 10.12 -8.38
N LEU A 110 -1.72 10.66 -9.57
CA LEU A 110 -1.24 10.11 -10.83
C LEU A 110 0.29 10.21 -10.97
N HIS A 111 0.88 11.34 -10.56
CA HIS A 111 2.33 11.50 -10.55
C HIS A 111 2.97 10.54 -9.56
N LEU A 112 2.39 10.36 -8.38
CA LEU A 112 2.87 9.41 -7.39
C LEU A 112 2.78 7.97 -7.91
N ALA A 113 1.66 7.58 -8.53
CA ALA A 113 1.52 6.27 -9.17
C ALA A 113 2.57 6.04 -10.26
N SER A 114 2.81 7.03 -11.12
CA SER A 114 3.83 6.93 -12.17
C SER A 114 5.24 6.80 -11.60
N LEU A 115 5.53 7.49 -10.51
CA LEU A 115 6.81 7.41 -9.82
C LEU A 115 7.03 6.03 -9.19
N ILE A 116 6.01 5.44 -8.58
CA ILE A 116 6.07 4.08 -8.01
C ILE A 116 6.39 3.06 -9.10
N VAL A 117 5.69 3.13 -10.23
CA VAL A 117 5.93 2.23 -11.37
C VAL A 117 7.34 2.42 -11.93
N LEU A 118 7.78 3.67 -12.12
CA LEU A 118 9.11 3.98 -12.63
C LEU A 118 10.19 3.46 -11.69
N LEU A 119 10.08 3.69 -10.38
CA LEU A 119 11.01 3.16 -9.39
C LEU A 119 11.03 1.63 -9.41
N SER A 120 9.87 0.98 -9.49
CA SER A 120 9.77 -0.48 -9.51
C SER A 120 10.49 -1.07 -10.73
N LEU A 121 10.32 -0.47 -11.89
CA LEU A 121 11.03 -0.88 -13.11
C LEU A 121 12.53 -0.62 -12.99
N LEU A 122 12.93 0.54 -12.47
CA LEU A 122 14.33 0.89 -12.30
C LEU A 122 15.04 -0.08 -11.35
N PHE A 123 14.44 -0.39 -10.19
CA PHE A 123 15.01 -1.34 -9.25
C PHE A 123 15.03 -2.76 -9.82
N TYR A 124 13.99 -3.18 -10.52
CA TYR A 124 13.95 -4.49 -11.17
C TYR A 124 15.06 -4.68 -12.20
N PHE A 125 15.32 -3.70 -13.06
CA PHE A 125 16.33 -3.83 -14.09
C PHE A 125 17.77 -3.60 -13.61
N PHE A 126 17.98 -2.67 -12.68
CA PHE A 126 19.33 -2.21 -12.32
C PHE A 126 19.84 -2.73 -10.97
N VAL A 127 18.95 -3.00 -10.01
CA VAL A 127 19.37 -3.31 -8.63
C VAL A 127 19.21 -4.80 -8.33
N ILE A 128 18.07 -5.40 -8.66
CA ILE A 128 17.72 -6.76 -8.25
C ILE A 128 17.17 -7.57 -9.44
N PRO A 129 17.95 -7.82 -10.49
CA PRO A 129 17.46 -8.50 -11.69
C PRO A 129 17.13 -9.99 -11.48
N ASN A 130 17.58 -10.60 -10.38
CA ASN A 130 17.35 -12.02 -10.08
C ASN A 130 16.07 -12.28 -9.28
N GLU A 131 15.44 -11.24 -8.77
CA GLU A 131 14.19 -11.37 -8.02
C GLU A 131 12.97 -11.23 -8.94
N GLY A 132 11.86 -11.86 -8.57
CA GLY A 132 10.61 -11.69 -9.29
C GLY A 132 10.10 -10.24 -9.19
N PHE A 133 9.56 -9.70 -10.28
CA PHE A 133 9.01 -8.34 -10.31
C PHE A 133 8.01 -8.06 -9.17
N ALA A 134 7.19 -9.06 -8.81
CA ALA A 134 6.23 -8.94 -7.71
C ALA A 134 6.90 -8.61 -6.36
N ASN A 135 8.06 -9.23 -6.06
CA ASN A 135 8.81 -8.98 -4.83
C ASN A 135 9.43 -7.58 -4.82
N VAL A 136 9.98 -7.14 -5.96
CA VAL A 136 10.55 -5.79 -6.10
C VAL A 136 9.46 -4.73 -5.95
N PHE A 137 8.33 -4.93 -6.62
CA PHE A 137 7.18 -4.05 -6.53
C PHE A 137 6.65 -3.97 -5.10
N PHE A 138 6.54 -5.12 -4.42
CA PHE A 138 6.16 -5.19 -3.02
C PHE A 138 7.11 -4.41 -2.11
N ALA A 139 8.43 -4.59 -2.26
CA ALA A 139 9.41 -3.89 -1.42
C ALA A 139 9.29 -2.38 -1.55
N ILE A 140 9.07 -1.87 -2.77
CA ILE A 140 8.90 -0.44 -3.03
C ILE A 140 7.58 0.08 -2.48
N THR A 141 6.46 -0.62 -2.73
CA THR A 141 5.16 -0.21 -2.21
C THR A 141 5.11 -0.25 -0.68
N SER A 142 5.71 -1.26 -0.05
CA SER A 142 5.82 -1.37 1.41
C SER A 142 6.65 -0.22 2.00
N SER A 143 7.74 0.17 1.34
CA SER A 143 8.57 1.30 1.78
C SER A 143 7.83 2.63 1.65
N ILE A 144 7.15 2.87 0.53
CA ILE A 144 6.41 4.12 0.29
C ILE A 144 5.17 4.21 1.17
N SER A 145 4.46 3.09 1.41
CA SER A 145 3.30 3.04 2.30
C SER A 145 3.66 3.20 3.79
N THR A 146 4.95 3.27 4.10
CA THR A 146 5.46 3.32 5.48
C THR A 146 5.07 2.10 6.34
N SER A 147 4.54 1.06 5.73
CA SER A 147 4.14 -0.17 6.44
C SER A 147 5.36 -0.97 6.94
N GLY A 148 6.51 -0.86 6.26
CA GLY A 148 7.74 -1.52 6.67
C GLY A 148 7.69 -3.05 6.65
N ILE A 149 6.72 -3.63 5.95
CA ILE A 149 6.57 -5.07 5.83
C ILE A 149 7.63 -5.59 4.86
N SER A 150 8.35 -6.65 5.23
CA SER A 150 9.29 -7.34 4.34
C SER A 150 8.85 -8.79 4.10
N THR A 151 9.15 -9.31 2.93
CA THR A 151 8.97 -10.74 2.60
C THR A 151 10.09 -11.60 3.17
N TYR A 152 11.21 -10.98 3.51
CA TYR A 152 12.38 -11.65 4.06
C TYR A 152 12.34 -11.65 5.59
N SER A 153 12.79 -12.76 6.20
CA SER A 153 13.04 -12.80 7.63
C SER A 153 14.09 -11.75 8.00
N ALA A 154 13.95 -11.10 9.14
CA ALA A 154 14.81 -10.02 9.63
C ALA A 154 16.32 -10.38 9.74
N ASN A 155 16.70 -11.60 9.43
CA ASN A 155 18.09 -12.08 9.42
C ASN A 155 18.84 -11.84 8.10
N LEU A 156 18.18 -11.34 7.06
CA LEU A 156 18.89 -10.89 5.86
C LEU A 156 19.34 -9.45 6.11
N ASP A 157 20.57 -9.34 6.58
CA ASP A 157 21.28 -8.10 6.71
C ASP A 157 21.26 -7.36 5.35
N LEU A 158 20.48 -6.30 5.23
CA LEU A 158 20.35 -5.53 3.99
C LEU A 158 21.73 -5.04 3.51
N SER A 159 22.65 -4.87 4.45
CA SER A 159 24.04 -4.54 4.20
C SER A 159 24.81 -5.64 3.49
N SER A 160 24.56 -6.93 3.84
CA SER A 160 25.18 -8.08 3.19
C SER A 160 24.62 -8.31 1.79
N PHE A 161 23.35 -8.05 1.58
CA PHE A 161 22.68 -8.19 0.28
C PHE A 161 23.15 -7.12 -0.72
N LEU A 162 23.26 -5.87 -0.30
CA LEU A 162 23.77 -4.79 -1.15
C LEU A 162 25.27 -4.95 -1.43
N ALA A 163 26.08 -5.33 -0.42
CA ALA A 163 27.50 -5.52 -0.59
C ALA A 163 27.84 -6.71 -1.47
N LEU A 164 27.16 -7.86 -1.32
CA LEU A 164 27.37 -9.04 -2.14
C LEU A 164 26.98 -8.81 -3.60
N ASN A 165 25.88 -8.16 -3.88
CA ASN A 165 25.46 -7.87 -5.27
C ASN A 165 26.38 -6.86 -5.97
N TRP A 166 26.94 -5.90 -5.25
CA TRP A 166 27.93 -4.97 -5.80
C TRP A 166 29.26 -5.65 -6.07
N LEU A 167 29.74 -6.49 -5.14
CA LEU A 167 31.01 -7.22 -5.29
C LEU A 167 30.95 -8.24 -6.43
N THR A 168 29.88 -9.01 -6.57
CA THR A 168 29.71 -9.95 -7.67
C THR A 168 29.59 -9.29 -9.04
N ARG A 169 29.05 -8.08 -9.12
CA ARG A 169 29.06 -7.31 -10.37
C ARG A 169 30.44 -6.80 -10.76
N ILE A 170 31.26 -6.37 -9.79
CA ILE A 170 32.63 -5.90 -10.05
C ILE A 170 33.52 -7.06 -10.49
N THR A 171 33.35 -8.24 -9.89
CA THR A 171 34.17 -9.42 -10.23
C THR A 171 33.78 -10.08 -11.56
N ASN A 172 32.57 -9.89 -12.05
CA ASN A 172 32.13 -10.41 -13.37
C ASN A 172 32.40 -9.43 -14.53
N LEU A 173 32.97 -8.23 -14.26
CA LEU A 173 33.37 -7.25 -15.26
C LEU A 173 34.89 -7.27 -15.54
N SER A 174 35.65 -8.13 -14.86
CA SER A 174 37.05 -8.43 -15.09
C SER A 174 37.21 -9.75 -15.81
#